data_9a759351ee30df31249326942a3fe7d8
#
_entry.id   9a759351ee30df31249326942a3fe7d8
#
_cell.length_a   1.000
_cell.length_b   1.000
_cell.length_c   1.000
_cell.angle_alpha   90.00
_cell.angle_beta   90.00
_cell.angle_gamma   90.00
#
_symmetry.space_group_name_H-M   'P 1'
#
loop_
_entity.id
_entity.type
_entity.pdbx_description
1 polymer ?
#
loop_
_entity_poly.entity_id
_entity_poly.type
_entity_poly.pdbx_seq_one_letter_code
_entity_poly.pdbx_strand_id
1 'polypeptide(L)'
;MTQKLVIASRNNHKIEEMRRILAGAGLDIELVGTAEFPALPDVEESGATFAANALLKARAVSKFTGQPAVGDDSGLCVDALNGMPGILSARWSGTHGNDRANLELLLAQISQVPIDRRGASFVCAAAYVHPDGTEFVVEGQMSGALIDTPRGENGFGYDPVFVPRGHEVTSAEMTSELKDSISHRGKALASFAAALKV
;
A
#
# COMPACT_ATOMS: atom_id res chain seq x y z
N MET A 1 16.50 -20.86 -12.77
CA MET A 1 15.30 -20.32 -13.46
C MET A 1 14.79 -19.17 -12.61
N THR A 2 14.69 -17.99 -13.19
CA THR A 2 14.11 -16.82 -12.49
C THR A 2 12.68 -17.15 -12.08
N GLN A 3 12.37 -17.01 -10.81
CA GLN A 3 11.04 -17.28 -10.26
C GLN A 3 10.10 -16.16 -10.69
N LYS A 4 8.95 -16.49 -11.28
CA LYS A 4 7.89 -15.51 -11.56
C LYS A 4 7.07 -15.26 -10.30
N LEU A 5 6.76 -13.97 -10.04
CA LEU A 5 5.88 -13.53 -8.96
C LEU A 5 4.84 -12.56 -9.53
N VAL A 6 3.56 -12.92 -9.45
CA VAL A 6 2.48 -12.09 -9.97
C VAL A 6 2.03 -11.07 -8.93
N ILE A 7 2.06 -9.78 -9.30
CA ILE A 7 1.59 -8.69 -8.44
C ILE A 7 0.07 -8.57 -8.57
N ALA A 8 -0.65 -8.90 -7.50
CA ALA A 8 -2.11 -8.84 -7.42
C ALA A 8 -2.62 -7.40 -7.19
N SER A 9 -2.30 -6.49 -8.10
CA SER A 9 -2.72 -5.10 -8.06
C SER A 9 -2.96 -4.57 -9.48
N ARG A 10 -3.93 -3.65 -9.62
CA ARG A 10 -4.16 -2.84 -10.83
C ARG A 10 -3.73 -1.38 -10.63
N ASN A 11 -3.27 -1.01 -9.44
CA ASN A 11 -2.76 0.32 -9.15
C ASN A 11 -1.31 0.44 -9.62
N ASN A 12 -1.10 1.20 -10.70
CA ASN A 12 0.22 1.37 -11.31
C ASN A 12 1.26 1.96 -10.34
N HIS A 13 0.87 2.92 -9.49
CA HIS A 13 1.78 3.52 -8.51
C HIS A 13 2.28 2.46 -7.51
N LYS A 14 1.41 1.60 -7.00
CA LYS A 14 1.78 0.49 -6.13
C LYS A 14 2.69 -0.52 -6.82
N ILE A 15 2.39 -0.85 -8.08
CA ILE A 15 3.20 -1.79 -8.88
C ILE A 15 4.61 -1.25 -9.09
N GLU A 16 4.74 0.03 -9.43
CA GLU A 16 6.03 0.69 -9.65
C GLU A 16 6.86 0.77 -8.36
N GLU A 17 6.26 1.18 -7.23
CA GLU A 17 6.91 1.17 -5.92
C GLU A 17 7.39 -0.25 -5.56
N MET A 18 6.54 -1.26 -5.73
CA MET A 18 6.87 -2.66 -5.43
C MET A 18 8.05 -3.16 -6.30
N ARG A 19 8.04 -2.86 -7.59
CA ARG A 19 9.13 -3.22 -8.49
C ARG A 19 10.45 -2.60 -8.06
N ARG A 20 10.46 -1.29 -7.75
CA ARG A 20 11.68 -0.59 -7.31
C ARG A 20 12.24 -1.19 -6.03
N ILE A 21 11.39 -1.40 -5.02
CA ILE A 21 11.80 -1.90 -3.71
C ILE A 21 12.32 -3.33 -3.80
N LEU A 22 11.60 -4.23 -4.48
CA LEU A 22 12.00 -5.63 -4.61
C LEU A 22 13.24 -5.81 -5.49
N ALA A 23 13.42 -5.00 -6.54
CA ALA A 23 14.65 -5.00 -7.32
C ALA A 23 15.87 -4.62 -6.46
N GLY A 24 15.70 -3.64 -5.56
CA GLY A 24 16.76 -3.25 -4.61
C GLY A 24 17.07 -4.32 -3.54
N ALA A 25 16.18 -5.28 -3.34
CA ALA A 25 16.36 -6.36 -2.36
C ALA A 25 17.25 -7.53 -2.86
N GLY A 26 17.68 -7.49 -4.13
CA GLY A 26 18.57 -8.52 -4.72
C GLY A 26 17.92 -9.90 -4.87
N LEU A 27 16.61 -9.93 -5.12
CA LEU A 27 15.87 -11.16 -5.43
C LEU A 27 15.95 -11.43 -6.95
N ASP A 28 16.23 -12.67 -7.32
CA ASP A 28 16.15 -13.13 -8.73
C ASP A 28 14.70 -13.49 -9.08
N ILE A 29 13.83 -12.47 -9.15
CA ILE A 29 12.38 -12.61 -9.36
C ILE A 29 11.95 -11.77 -10.57
N GLU A 30 11.22 -12.38 -11.48
CA GLU A 30 10.48 -11.69 -12.53
C GLU A 30 9.12 -11.25 -12.01
N LEU A 31 8.92 -9.94 -11.84
CA LEU A 31 7.65 -9.37 -11.38
C LEU A 31 6.69 -9.15 -12.55
N VAL A 32 5.57 -9.88 -12.53
CA VAL A 32 4.55 -9.87 -13.56
C VAL A 32 3.30 -9.14 -13.04
N GLY A 33 2.77 -8.19 -13.80
CA GLY A 33 1.53 -7.50 -13.45
C GLY A 33 0.27 -8.25 -13.89
N THR A 34 -0.89 -7.94 -13.28
CA THR A 34 -2.19 -8.52 -13.67
C THR A 34 -2.61 -8.17 -15.10
N ALA A 35 -2.01 -7.18 -15.74
CA ALA A 35 -2.26 -6.84 -17.14
C ALA A 35 -1.93 -7.98 -18.11
N GLU A 36 -1.03 -8.91 -17.75
CA GLU A 36 -0.74 -10.11 -18.54
C GLU A 36 -1.84 -11.17 -18.46
N PHE A 37 -2.82 -10.98 -17.58
CA PHE A 37 -3.93 -11.91 -17.37
C PHE A 37 -5.28 -11.19 -17.55
N PRO A 38 -5.66 -10.82 -18.79
CA PRO A 38 -6.85 -9.99 -19.04
C PRO A 38 -8.18 -10.64 -18.61
N ALA A 39 -8.21 -11.97 -18.50
CA ALA A 39 -9.36 -12.71 -18.00
C ALA A 39 -9.43 -12.85 -16.48
N LEU A 40 -8.45 -12.30 -15.74
CA LEU A 40 -8.47 -12.30 -14.28
C LEU A 40 -9.62 -11.44 -13.77
N PRO A 41 -10.57 -12.01 -13.00
CA PRO A 41 -11.70 -11.24 -12.45
C PRO A 41 -11.22 -10.22 -11.41
N ASP A 42 -12.03 -9.19 -11.19
CA ASP A 42 -11.82 -8.28 -10.06
C ASP A 42 -12.01 -9.03 -8.74
N VAL A 43 -11.12 -8.75 -7.80
CA VAL A 43 -11.18 -9.32 -6.46
C VAL A 43 -11.86 -8.32 -5.53
N GLU A 44 -13.00 -8.71 -4.97
CA GLU A 44 -13.70 -7.92 -3.97
C GLU A 44 -12.90 -7.87 -2.65
N GLU A 45 -12.60 -6.68 -2.18
CA GLU A 45 -11.92 -6.45 -0.90
C GLU A 45 -12.95 -6.45 0.24
N SER A 46 -13.41 -7.64 0.62
CA SER A 46 -14.41 -7.87 1.68
C SER A 46 -13.79 -8.15 3.06
N GLY A 47 -12.48 -8.13 3.16
CA GLY A 47 -11.76 -8.37 4.42
C GLY A 47 -11.89 -7.21 5.41
N ALA A 48 -11.85 -7.51 6.69
CA ALA A 48 -11.93 -6.52 7.76
C ALA A 48 -10.57 -5.88 8.11
N THR A 49 -9.47 -6.35 7.52
CA THR A 49 -8.10 -5.85 7.77
C THR A 49 -7.33 -5.78 6.47
N PHE A 50 -6.23 -4.98 6.46
CA PHE A 50 -5.31 -4.94 5.34
C PHE A 50 -4.73 -6.32 5.01
N ALA A 51 -4.34 -7.09 6.04
CA ALA A 51 -3.83 -8.45 5.87
C ALA A 51 -4.85 -9.37 5.18
N ALA A 52 -6.13 -9.32 5.60
CA ALA A 52 -7.18 -10.13 5.01
C ALA A 52 -7.41 -9.76 3.53
N ASN A 53 -7.45 -8.47 3.18
CA ASN A 53 -7.60 -8.03 1.80
C ASN A 53 -6.39 -8.38 0.93
N ALA A 54 -5.17 -8.23 1.46
CA ALA A 54 -3.95 -8.63 0.77
C ALA A 54 -3.96 -10.13 0.44
N LEU A 55 -4.34 -10.99 1.40
CA LEU A 55 -4.50 -12.43 1.20
C LEU A 55 -5.58 -12.77 0.18
N LEU A 56 -6.75 -12.13 0.23
CA LEU A 56 -7.83 -12.34 -0.74
C LEU A 56 -7.33 -12.12 -2.16
N LYS A 57 -6.62 -11.01 -2.39
CA LYS A 57 -6.04 -10.67 -3.69
C LYS A 57 -4.97 -11.68 -4.13
N ALA A 58 -4.02 -12.00 -3.25
CA ALA A 58 -2.95 -12.95 -3.57
C ALA A 58 -3.47 -14.36 -3.87
N ARG A 59 -4.42 -14.86 -3.06
CA ARG A 59 -5.05 -16.18 -3.26
C ARG A 59 -5.82 -16.25 -4.57
N ALA A 60 -6.60 -15.23 -4.91
CA ALA A 60 -7.36 -15.18 -6.16
C ALA A 60 -6.42 -15.22 -7.38
N VAL A 61 -5.34 -14.42 -7.35
CA VAL A 61 -4.36 -14.35 -8.44
C VAL A 61 -3.57 -15.64 -8.55
N SER A 62 -3.06 -16.19 -7.44
CA SER A 62 -2.31 -17.45 -7.44
C SER A 62 -3.16 -18.61 -7.94
N LYS A 63 -4.42 -18.71 -7.50
CA LYS A 63 -5.37 -19.72 -7.98
C LYS A 63 -5.66 -19.61 -9.48
N PHE A 64 -5.81 -18.39 -9.99
CA PHE A 64 -6.13 -18.15 -11.40
C PHE A 64 -4.93 -18.42 -12.31
N THR A 65 -3.74 -17.97 -11.91
CA THR A 65 -2.53 -18.01 -12.75
C THR A 65 -1.75 -19.32 -12.61
N GLY A 66 -1.96 -20.06 -11.53
CA GLY A 66 -1.13 -21.21 -11.16
C GLY A 66 0.31 -20.82 -10.79
N GLN A 67 0.55 -19.54 -10.45
CA GLN A 67 1.86 -18.99 -10.13
C GLN A 67 1.87 -18.37 -8.73
N PRO A 68 3.05 -18.22 -8.10
CA PRO A 68 3.17 -17.46 -6.87
C PRO A 68 2.68 -16.03 -7.08
N ALA A 69 1.96 -15.50 -6.09
CA ALA A 69 1.39 -14.16 -6.16
C ALA A 69 1.70 -13.35 -4.89
N VAL A 70 1.86 -12.04 -5.06
CA VAL A 70 1.93 -11.08 -3.97
C VAL A 70 0.75 -10.12 -4.05
N GLY A 71 -0.04 -10.05 -2.98
CA GLY A 71 -1.11 -9.07 -2.78
C GLY A 71 -0.66 -7.96 -1.85
N ASP A 72 -1.02 -6.73 -2.18
CA ASP A 72 -0.82 -5.56 -1.32
C ASP A 72 -2.17 -4.94 -0.99
N ASP A 73 -2.39 -4.68 0.30
CA ASP A 73 -3.44 -3.78 0.74
C ASP A 73 -2.88 -2.76 1.72
N SER A 74 -3.27 -1.49 1.55
CA SER A 74 -2.66 -0.38 2.28
C SER A 74 -3.59 0.81 2.36
N GLY A 75 -3.41 1.60 3.41
CA GLY A 75 -4.20 2.80 3.60
C GLY A 75 -3.69 3.70 4.71
N LEU A 76 -4.37 4.81 4.87
CA LEU A 76 -4.15 5.80 5.92
C LEU A 76 -5.07 5.49 7.10
N CYS A 77 -4.49 5.44 8.30
CA CYS A 77 -5.20 5.33 9.57
C CYS A 77 -5.01 6.63 10.35
N VAL A 78 -6.11 7.32 10.70
CA VAL A 78 -6.08 8.61 11.40
C VAL A 78 -6.59 8.43 12.82
N ASP A 79 -5.80 8.84 13.82
CA ASP A 79 -6.11 8.62 15.24
C ASP A 79 -7.43 9.29 15.65
N ALA A 80 -7.66 10.53 15.22
CA ALA A 80 -8.87 11.27 15.48
C ALA A 80 -10.14 10.67 14.85
N LEU A 81 -9.98 9.78 13.87
CA LEU A 81 -11.06 9.07 13.19
C LEU A 81 -11.10 7.57 13.55
N ASN A 82 -10.56 7.19 14.73
CA ASN A 82 -10.49 5.80 15.19
C ASN A 82 -9.88 4.82 14.15
N GLY A 83 -8.84 5.26 13.45
CA GLY A 83 -8.16 4.45 12.43
C GLY A 83 -8.79 4.50 11.02
N MET A 84 -9.90 5.24 10.85
CA MET A 84 -10.44 5.47 9.51
C MET A 84 -9.60 6.52 8.76
N PRO A 85 -9.58 6.51 7.41
CA PRO A 85 -10.29 5.63 6.46
C PRO A 85 -9.86 4.16 6.49
N GLY A 86 -8.66 3.80 6.93
CA GLY A 86 -8.19 2.42 7.03
C GLY A 86 -8.30 1.68 5.69
N ILE A 87 -8.92 0.50 5.69
CA ILE A 87 -9.15 -0.31 4.47
C ILE A 87 -10.04 0.37 3.42
N LEU A 88 -10.71 1.48 3.76
CA LEU A 88 -11.53 2.25 2.84
C LEU A 88 -10.76 3.40 2.17
N SER A 89 -9.45 3.52 2.41
CA SER A 89 -8.64 4.67 1.96
C SER A 89 -8.78 4.99 0.47
N ALA A 90 -8.77 4.00 -0.40
CA ALA A 90 -8.87 4.20 -1.84
C ALA A 90 -10.29 4.58 -2.33
N ARG A 91 -11.31 4.45 -1.47
CA ARG A 91 -12.72 4.69 -1.78
C ARG A 91 -13.45 5.51 -0.71
N TRP A 92 -12.72 6.32 0.06
CA TRP A 92 -13.23 7.07 1.21
C TRP A 92 -14.37 8.01 0.86
N SER A 93 -14.29 8.65 -0.31
CA SER A 93 -15.35 9.51 -0.87
C SER A 93 -16.46 8.74 -1.62
N GLY A 94 -16.44 7.41 -1.58
CA GLY A 94 -17.41 6.55 -2.28
C GLY A 94 -16.98 6.08 -3.66
N THR A 95 -16.01 6.74 -4.30
CA THR A 95 -15.51 6.36 -5.63
C THR A 95 -14.07 5.87 -5.53
N HIS A 96 -13.83 4.63 -5.96
CA HIS A 96 -12.48 4.04 -5.92
C HIS A 96 -11.50 4.80 -6.82
N GLY A 97 -10.33 5.12 -6.27
CA GLY A 97 -9.24 5.78 -7.00
C GLY A 97 -9.43 7.29 -7.23
N ASN A 98 -10.47 7.91 -6.66
CA ASN A 98 -10.61 9.37 -6.70
C ASN A 98 -9.82 10.00 -5.54
N ASP A 99 -8.48 10.04 -5.70
CA ASP A 99 -7.55 10.47 -4.65
C ASP A 99 -7.85 11.89 -4.17
N ARG A 100 -8.20 12.79 -5.10
CA ARG A 100 -8.52 14.17 -4.77
C ARG A 100 -9.75 14.27 -3.86
N ALA A 101 -10.87 13.62 -4.24
CA ALA A 101 -12.08 13.65 -3.43
C ALA A 101 -11.88 12.94 -2.07
N ASN A 102 -11.10 11.85 -2.03
CA ASN A 102 -10.76 11.16 -0.79
C ASN A 102 -9.99 12.08 0.17
N LEU A 103 -8.99 12.82 -0.34
CA LEU A 103 -8.18 13.75 0.42
C LEU A 103 -9.00 14.95 0.90
N GLU A 104 -9.82 15.57 0.03
CA GLU A 104 -10.70 16.70 0.37
C GLU A 104 -11.69 16.31 1.48
N LEU A 105 -12.31 15.14 1.38
CA LEU A 105 -13.23 14.63 2.41
C LEU A 105 -12.51 14.42 3.74
N LEU A 106 -11.31 13.83 3.73
CA LEU A 106 -10.51 13.64 4.93
C LEU A 106 -10.21 14.97 5.62
N LEU A 107 -9.72 15.97 4.87
CA LEU A 107 -9.42 17.29 5.42
C LEU A 107 -10.65 17.98 6.01
N ALA A 108 -11.80 17.87 5.35
CA ALA A 108 -13.07 18.39 5.85
C ALA A 108 -13.45 17.76 7.20
N GLN A 109 -13.30 16.44 7.33
CA GLN A 109 -13.64 15.68 8.54
C GLN A 109 -12.74 16.05 9.74
N ILE A 110 -11.45 16.33 9.50
CA ILE A 110 -10.51 16.69 10.57
C ILE A 110 -10.35 18.20 10.76
N SER A 111 -11.12 19.02 10.05
CA SER A 111 -10.98 20.50 10.05
C SER A 111 -11.05 21.13 11.45
N GLN A 112 -11.84 20.55 12.36
CA GLN A 112 -11.98 21.01 13.75
C GLN A 112 -11.03 20.28 14.73
N VAL A 113 -10.24 19.33 14.25
CA VAL A 113 -9.26 18.62 15.08
C VAL A 113 -8.02 19.51 15.24
N PRO A 114 -7.56 19.81 16.48
CA PRO A 114 -6.31 20.54 16.70
C PRO A 114 -5.12 19.86 16.03
N ILE A 115 -4.15 20.65 15.56
CA ILE A 115 -3.02 20.14 14.75
C ILE A 115 -2.16 19.12 15.52
N ASP A 116 -2.00 19.29 16.82
CA ASP A 116 -1.28 18.39 17.73
C ASP A 116 -2.01 17.04 17.97
N ARG A 117 -3.26 16.93 17.53
CA ARG A 117 -4.09 15.72 17.64
C ARG A 117 -4.37 15.05 16.30
N ARG A 118 -3.67 15.45 15.23
CA ARG A 118 -3.81 14.89 13.88
C ARG A 118 -2.79 13.79 13.60
N GLY A 119 -2.48 13.00 14.62
CA GLY A 119 -1.67 11.79 14.44
C GLY A 119 -2.29 10.84 13.42
N ALA A 120 -1.44 10.27 12.58
CA ALA A 120 -1.86 9.32 11.57
C ALA A 120 -0.74 8.34 11.25
N SER A 121 -1.09 7.24 10.59
CA SER A 121 -0.10 6.31 10.05
C SER A 121 -0.57 5.72 8.73
N PHE A 122 0.35 5.57 7.79
CA PHE A 122 0.16 4.66 6.68
C PHE A 122 0.49 3.23 7.11
N VAL A 123 -0.34 2.28 6.69
CA VAL A 123 -0.16 0.84 6.92
C VAL A 123 -0.16 0.13 5.58
N CYS A 124 0.70 -0.88 5.43
CA CYS A 124 0.73 -1.78 4.27
C CYS A 124 0.84 -3.22 4.78
N ALA A 125 -0.03 -4.10 4.29
CA ALA A 125 0.11 -5.53 4.39
C ALA A 125 0.50 -6.08 3.01
N ALA A 126 1.54 -6.90 2.96
CA ALA A 126 1.96 -7.65 1.78
C ALA A 126 1.82 -9.15 2.05
N ALA A 127 0.99 -9.81 1.26
CA ALA A 127 0.69 -11.23 1.39
C ALA A 127 1.33 -12.01 0.24
N TYR A 128 2.04 -13.09 0.55
CA TYR A 128 2.50 -14.08 -0.40
C TYR A 128 1.57 -15.28 -0.41
N VAL A 129 1.29 -15.82 -1.60
CA VAL A 129 0.59 -17.08 -1.76
C VAL A 129 1.23 -17.87 -2.89
N HIS A 130 1.62 -19.10 -2.62
CA HIS A 130 2.14 -20.06 -3.59
C HIS A 130 1.08 -21.11 -3.94
N PRO A 131 1.06 -21.65 -5.16
CA PRO A 131 0.07 -22.68 -5.58
C PRO A 131 0.07 -23.96 -4.74
N ASP A 132 1.17 -24.27 -4.04
CA ASP A 132 1.26 -25.43 -3.13
C ASP A 132 0.55 -25.22 -1.78
N GLY A 133 0.00 -24.01 -1.53
CA GLY A 133 -0.68 -23.65 -0.29
C GLY A 133 0.20 -22.91 0.72
N THR A 134 1.49 -22.73 0.44
CA THR A 134 2.35 -21.88 1.29
C THR A 134 1.89 -20.44 1.22
N GLU A 135 1.66 -19.81 2.37
CA GLU A 135 1.29 -18.40 2.44
C GLU A 135 1.86 -17.74 3.70
N PHE A 136 2.16 -16.46 3.59
CA PHE A 136 2.51 -15.59 4.72
C PHE A 136 2.09 -14.16 4.46
N VAL A 137 1.99 -13.38 5.54
CA VAL A 137 1.72 -11.93 5.48
C VAL A 137 2.76 -11.21 6.31
N VAL A 138 3.23 -10.08 5.79
CA VAL A 138 4.08 -9.13 6.51
C VAL A 138 3.43 -7.75 6.48
N GLU A 139 3.70 -6.95 7.49
CA GLU A 139 3.14 -5.61 7.59
C GLU A 139 4.26 -4.57 7.78
N GLY A 140 3.99 -3.36 7.33
CA GLY A 140 4.84 -2.20 7.57
C GLY A 140 4.00 -0.97 7.89
N GLN A 141 4.53 -0.10 8.73
CA GLN A 141 3.86 1.12 9.16
C GLN A 141 4.80 2.33 9.09
N MET A 142 4.25 3.46 8.67
CA MET A 142 4.90 4.76 8.69
C MET A 142 4.03 5.75 9.47
N SER A 143 4.44 6.11 10.69
CA SER A 143 3.73 7.07 11.53
C SER A 143 4.08 8.51 11.15
N GLY A 144 3.13 9.42 11.36
CA GLY A 144 3.29 10.84 11.06
C GLY A 144 2.11 11.67 11.57
N ALA A 145 1.89 12.81 10.94
CA ALA A 145 0.78 13.70 11.23
C ALA A 145 0.23 14.33 9.95
N LEU A 146 -1.03 14.79 10.02
CA LEU A 146 -1.70 15.43 8.90
C LEU A 146 -1.64 16.95 9.03
N ILE A 147 -1.36 17.62 7.91
CA ILE A 147 -1.41 19.08 7.76
C ILE A 147 -2.67 19.53 7.04
N ASP A 148 -3.02 20.82 7.14
CA ASP A 148 -4.23 21.40 6.53
C ASP A 148 -4.11 21.63 5.03
N THR A 149 -2.92 22.00 4.58
CA THR A 149 -2.68 22.44 3.20
C THR A 149 -1.82 21.43 2.48
N PRO A 150 -2.30 20.82 1.39
CA PRO A 150 -1.54 19.89 0.59
C PRO A 150 -0.25 20.53 0.04
N ARG A 151 0.88 19.81 0.11
CA ARG A 151 2.18 20.21 -0.44
C ARG A 151 2.83 19.05 -1.17
N GLY A 152 3.56 19.38 -2.26
CA GLY A 152 4.26 18.40 -3.10
C GLY A 152 3.37 17.77 -4.17
N GLU A 153 4.02 17.16 -5.15
CA GLU A 153 3.36 16.60 -6.34
C GLU A 153 3.72 15.13 -6.57
N ASN A 154 4.62 14.56 -5.76
CA ASN A 154 5.01 13.16 -5.87
C ASN A 154 4.03 12.24 -5.13
N GLY A 155 4.09 10.95 -5.46
CA GLY A 155 3.26 9.94 -4.82
C GLY A 155 1.81 9.96 -5.27
N PHE A 156 0.90 9.58 -4.38
CA PHE A 156 -0.55 9.49 -4.64
C PHE A 156 -1.36 9.50 -3.34
N GLY A 157 -2.69 9.58 -3.48
CA GLY A 157 -3.61 9.50 -2.35
C GLY A 157 -3.44 10.63 -1.36
N TYR A 158 -3.07 10.30 -0.12
CA TYR A 158 -2.94 11.25 0.99
C TYR A 158 -1.51 11.75 1.21
N ASP A 159 -0.55 11.40 0.35
CA ASP A 159 0.85 11.83 0.46
C ASP A 159 1.01 13.36 0.59
N PRO A 160 0.21 14.22 -0.11
CA PRO A 160 0.36 15.67 -0.01
C PRO A 160 0.04 16.29 1.35
N VAL A 161 -0.67 15.57 2.21
CA VAL A 161 -1.06 16.07 3.55
C VAL A 161 -0.42 15.30 4.71
N PHE A 162 0.37 14.28 4.41
CA PHE A 162 1.01 13.44 5.42
C PHE A 162 2.48 13.79 5.59
N VAL A 163 2.85 14.25 6.79
CA VAL A 163 4.24 14.52 7.20
C VAL A 163 4.74 13.35 8.04
N PRO A 164 5.70 12.54 7.55
CA PRO A 164 6.27 11.43 8.30
C PRO A 164 6.98 11.90 9.57
N ARG A 165 6.92 11.10 10.63
CA ARG A 165 7.58 11.41 11.91
C ARG A 165 9.08 11.61 11.70
N GLY A 166 9.62 12.70 12.22
CA GLY A 166 11.04 13.08 12.10
C GLY A 166 11.37 13.85 10.82
N HIS A 167 10.35 14.22 10.02
CA HIS A 167 10.50 15.06 8.84
C HIS A 167 9.65 16.31 8.94
N GLU A 168 10.00 17.34 8.15
CA GLU A 168 9.25 18.61 8.04
C GLU A 168 8.51 18.73 6.69
N VAL A 169 8.83 17.83 5.75
CA VAL A 169 8.25 17.76 4.42
C VAL A 169 7.18 16.67 4.37
N THR A 170 6.20 16.83 3.48
CA THR A 170 5.19 15.79 3.24
C THR A 170 5.78 14.62 2.44
N SER A 171 5.09 13.48 2.45
CA SER A 171 5.47 12.34 1.61
C SER A 171 5.49 12.69 0.12
N ALA A 172 4.66 13.65 -0.32
CA ALA A 172 4.63 14.12 -1.71
C ALA A 172 5.74 15.12 -2.06
N GLU A 173 6.47 15.65 -1.08
CA GLU A 173 7.66 16.49 -1.30
C GLU A 173 8.96 15.66 -1.31
N MET A 174 8.89 14.37 -0.94
CA MET A 174 10.06 13.47 -0.91
C MET A 174 10.40 12.93 -2.28
N THR A 175 11.69 12.58 -2.49
CA THR A 175 12.08 11.73 -3.62
C THR A 175 11.55 10.32 -3.45
N SER A 176 11.40 9.58 -4.56
CA SER A 176 10.94 8.19 -4.51
C SER A 176 11.85 7.32 -3.64
N GLU A 177 13.18 7.50 -3.73
CA GLU A 177 14.17 6.74 -2.98
C GLU A 177 14.05 6.98 -1.47
N LEU A 178 13.92 8.25 -1.06
CA LEU A 178 13.74 8.59 0.35
C LEU A 178 12.43 8.02 0.87
N LYS A 179 11.33 8.20 0.14
CA LYS A 179 10.02 7.66 0.50
C LYS A 179 10.07 6.14 0.62
N ASP A 180 10.64 5.43 -0.35
CA ASP A 180 10.74 3.96 -0.34
C ASP A 180 11.53 3.45 0.88
N SER A 181 12.57 4.17 1.33
CA SER A 181 13.40 3.76 2.47
C SER A 181 12.68 3.85 3.83
N ILE A 182 11.68 4.73 3.97
CA ILE A 182 10.99 4.97 5.25
C ILE A 182 9.51 4.55 5.25
N SER A 183 8.93 4.34 4.08
CA SER A 183 7.49 4.14 3.92
C SER A 183 7.00 2.83 4.52
N HIS A 184 5.70 2.78 4.78
CA HIS A 184 4.98 1.58 5.18
C HIS A 184 5.18 0.44 4.18
N ARG A 185 5.09 0.72 2.86
CA ARG A 185 5.30 -0.27 1.81
C ARG A 185 6.76 -0.69 1.72
N GLY A 186 7.71 0.25 1.85
CA GLY A 186 9.14 -0.07 1.89
C GLY A 186 9.47 -1.06 3.01
N LYS A 187 8.96 -0.81 4.23
CA LYS A 187 9.15 -1.70 5.38
C LYS A 187 8.50 -3.07 5.18
N ALA A 188 7.24 -3.11 4.71
CA ALA A 188 6.54 -4.36 4.42
C ALA A 188 7.29 -5.18 3.37
N LEU A 189 7.72 -4.58 2.27
CA LEU A 189 8.41 -5.27 1.19
C LEU A 189 9.84 -5.69 1.53
N ALA A 190 10.53 -4.95 2.41
CA ALA A 190 11.81 -5.40 2.95
C ALA A 190 11.65 -6.68 3.79
N SER A 191 10.63 -6.72 4.65
CA SER A 191 10.28 -7.93 5.43
C SER A 191 9.82 -9.07 4.52
N PHE A 192 9.06 -8.77 3.47
CA PHE A 192 8.61 -9.71 2.45
C PHE A 192 9.80 -10.35 1.72
N ALA A 193 10.76 -9.54 1.27
CA ALA A 193 11.95 -10.01 0.61
C ALA A 193 12.82 -10.91 1.51
N ALA A 194 12.89 -10.58 2.81
CA ALA A 194 13.59 -11.43 3.78
C ALA A 194 12.91 -12.78 3.97
N ALA A 195 11.57 -12.82 4.02
CA ALA A 195 10.80 -14.06 4.16
C ALA A 195 10.87 -14.96 2.93
N LEU A 196 11.02 -14.40 1.71
CA LEU A 196 11.19 -15.19 0.49
C LEU A 196 12.57 -15.86 0.34
N LYS A 197 13.57 -15.40 1.10
CA LYS A 197 14.94 -15.94 1.06
C LYS A 197 15.14 -17.17 1.97
N VAL A 198 14.18 -17.49 2.79
CA VAL A 198 14.17 -18.63 3.72
C VAL A 198 13.51 -19.83 3.06
#